data_c8705b1ae006b37c944c992613fc4d4f
#
_entry.id   c8705b1ae006b37c944c992613fc4d4f
#
_cell.length_a   1.000
_cell.length_b   1.000
_cell.length_c   1.000
_cell.angle_alpha   90.00
_cell.angle_beta   90.00
_cell.angle_gamma   90.00
#
_symmetry.space_group_name_H-M   'P 1'
#
loop_
_entity.id
_entity.type
_entity.pdbx_description
1 polymer ?
#
loop_
_entity_poly.entity_id
_entity_poly.type
_entity_poly.pdbx_seq_one_letter_code
_entity_poly.pdbx_strand_id
1 'polypeptide(L)'
;MKAIILAAGRGSRMKSLTDERPKCLVELRGKTLLEWQLAALRGAGISEIAIVTGYKRELLADQGLVEFHNARWADTNMVSSLACADSWLQAQPCIVSYSDIFYSPAAVLSLMASKAALAVTYDPNWLELWTERFGNPLLDAETFRLTPANTLAEIGNKPTSVDDIQGQYMGLLRLTPDSWAEIVRLRSAL
;
A
#
# COMPACT_ATOMS: atom_id res chain seq x y z
N MET A 1 -13.57 -9.49 -6.61
CA MET A 1 -12.59 -8.76 -5.75
C MET A 1 -12.22 -7.47 -6.43
N LYS A 2 -12.14 -6.37 -5.69
CA LYS A 2 -11.79 -5.04 -6.21
C LYS A 2 -10.39 -4.64 -5.73
N ALA A 3 -9.80 -3.60 -6.33
CA ALA A 3 -8.55 -3.03 -5.86
C ALA A 3 -8.68 -1.53 -5.59
N ILE A 4 -7.92 -1.03 -4.61
CA ILE A 4 -7.89 0.36 -4.20
C ILE A 4 -6.42 0.81 -4.16
N ILE A 5 -6.05 1.84 -4.93
CA ILE A 5 -4.72 2.44 -4.94
C ILE A 5 -4.75 3.72 -4.10
N LEU A 6 -3.89 3.81 -3.08
CA LEU A 6 -3.81 4.94 -2.16
C LEU A 6 -2.85 6.00 -2.70
N ALA A 7 -3.37 7.00 -3.41
CA ALA A 7 -2.60 8.05 -4.08
C ALA A 7 -2.89 9.48 -3.54
N ALA A 8 -3.43 9.59 -2.32
CA ALA A 8 -3.83 10.88 -1.76
C ALA A 8 -2.66 11.75 -1.27
N GLY A 9 -1.56 11.15 -0.82
CA GLY A 9 -0.46 11.86 -0.20
C GLY A 9 0.51 12.52 -1.19
N ARG A 10 1.15 13.65 -0.78
CA ARG A 10 2.17 14.35 -1.58
C ARG A 10 3.45 13.53 -1.78
N GLY A 11 3.85 12.71 -0.80
CA GLY A 11 5.09 11.96 -0.88
C GLY A 11 6.35 12.80 -0.74
N SER A 12 6.38 13.72 0.19
CA SER A 12 7.45 14.72 0.43
C SER A 12 8.87 14.15 0.52
N ARG A 13 9.03 12.87 0.92
CA ARG A 13 10.33 12.18 0.96
C ARG A 13 11.00 12.04 -0.43
N MET A 14 10.23 12.07 -1.50
CA MET A 14 10.76 12.01 -2.88
C MET A 14 11.19 13.38 -3.43
N LYS A 15 11.16 14.43 -2.59
CA LYS A 15 11.62 15.80 -2.90
C LYS A 15 11.05 16.31 -4.23
N SER A 16 11.91 16.86 -5.10
CA SER A 16 11.53 17.46 -6.38
C SER A 16 10.77 16.54 -7.36
N LEU A 17 10.90 15.22 -7.22
CA LEU A 17 10.16 14.28 -8.07
C LEU A 17 8.63 14.35 -7.89
N THR A 18 8.18 14.86 -6.74
CA THR A 18 6.75 14.94 -6.38
C THR A 18 6.25 16.37 -6.17
N ASP A 19 7.05 17.39 -6.50
CA ASP A 19 6.62 18.79 -6.37
C ASP A 19 5.49 19.14 -7.34
N GLU A 20 5.53 18.54 -8.53
CA GLU A 20 4.59 18.84 -9.60
C GLU A 20 3.63 17.70 -9.95
N ARG A 21 3.78 16.52 -9.34
CA ARG A 21 2.95 15.35 -9.62
C ARG A 21 2.81 14.43 -8.41
N PRO A 22 1.69 13.67 -8.28
CA PRO A 22 1.57 12.59 -7.32
C PRO A 22 2.65 11.51 -7.55
N LYS A 23 3.09 10.83 -6.48
CA LYS A 23 4.10 9.77 -6.54
C LYS A 23 3.83 8.70 -7.60
N CYS A 24 2.58 8.29 -7.74
CA CYS A 24 2.18 7.25 -8.68
C CYS A 24 2.42 7.63 -10.15
N LEU A 25 2.60 8.92 -10.46
CA LEU A 25 2.94 9.42 -11.79
C LEU A 25 4.45 9.58 -12.04
N VAL A 26 5.29 9.17 -11.08
CA VAL A 26 6.74 9.05 -11.31
C VAL A 26 6.99 7.88 -12.25
N GLU A 27 7.85 8.10 -13.23
CA GLU A 27 8.16 7.11 -14.25
C GLU A 27 9.27 6.15 -13.82
N LEU A 28 9.06 4.89 -14.12
CA LEU A 28 10.02 3.80 -13.99
C LEU A 28 10.08 3.04 -15.33
N ARG A 29 11.22 3.06 -16.01
CA ARG A 29 11.42 2.37 -17.30
C ARG A 29 10.34 2.70 -18.34
N GLY A 30 10.02 4.00 -18.49
CA GLY A 30 9.12 4.50 -19.53
C GLY A 30 7.62 4.32 -19.25
N LYS A 31 7.25 3.91 -18.03
CA LYS A 31 5.86 3.86 -17.56
C LYS A 31 5.76 4.44 -16.18
N THR A 32 4.64 5.07 -15.85
CA THR A 32 4.36 5.53 -14.50
C THR A 32 4.20 4.34 -13.53
N LEU A 33 4.43 4.57 -12.24
CA LEU A 33 4.17 3.56 -11.21
C LEU A 33 2.69 3.13 -11.23
N LEU A 34 1.77 4.06 -11.52
CA LEU A 34 0.35 3.76 -11.67
C LEU A 34 0.10 2.78 -12.81
N GLU A 35 0.69 3.01 -14.00
CA GLU A 35 0.54 2.10 -15.15
C GLU A 35 1.08 0.69 -14.85
N TRP A 36 2.19 0.59 -14.12
CA TRP A 36 2.72 -0.70 -13.68
C TRP A 36 1.77 -1.41 -12.71
N GLN A 37 1.22 -0.68 -11.73
CA GLN A 37 0.26 -1.24 -10.78
C GLN A 37 -1.04 -1.67 -11.47
N LEU A 38 -1.57 -0.86 -12.38
CA LEU A 38 -2.76 -1.21 -13.16
C LEU A 38 -2.52 -2.46 -14.01
N ALA A 39 -1.35 -2.58 -14.65
CA ALA A 39 -0.99 -3.76 -15.42
C ALA A 39 -0.92 -5.01 -14.53
N ALA A 40 -0.34 -4.91 -13.33
CA ALA A 40 -0.24 -6.02 -12.39
C ALA A 40 -1.62 -6.45 -11.85
N LEU A 41 -2.46 -5.51 -11.45
CA LEU A 41 -3.82 -5.78 -10.96
C LEU A 41 -4.70 -6.40 -12.03
N ARG A 42 -4.70 -5.83 -13.24
CA ARG A 42 -5.45 -6.37 -14.40
C ARG A 42 -4.92 -7.74 -14.83
N GLY A 43 -3.59 -7.93 -14.82
CA GLY A 43 -2.94 -9.21 -15.08
C GLY A 43 -3.30 -10.30 -14.09
N ALA A 44 -3.69 -9.95 -12.86
CA ALA A 44 -4.24 -10.85 -11.86
C ALA A 44 -5.77 -11.05 -11.96
N GLY A 45 -6.44 -10.47 -12.99
CA GLY A 45 -7.87 -10.60 -13.22
C GLY A 45 -8.75 -9.60 -12.45
N ILE A 46 -8.19 -8.54 -11.87
CA ILE A 46 -8.97 -7.48 -11.22
C ILE A 46 -9.33 -6.40 -12.25
N SER A 47 -10.62 -6.24 -12.54
CA SER A 47 -11.13 -5.25 -13.48
C SER A 47 -11.66 -3.98 -12.80
N GLU A 48 -12.20 -4.09 -11.59
CA GLU A 48 -12.72 -2.95 -10.83
C GLU A 48 -11.64 -2.38 -9.92
N ILE A 49 -11.07 -1.25 -10.34
CA ILE A 49 -9.96 -0.60 -9.65
C ILE A 49 -10.37 0.83 -9.30
N ALA A 50 -10.17 1.22 -8.05
CA ALA A 50 -10.34 2.58 -7.57
C ALA A 50 -8.99 3.21 -7.23
N ILE A 51 -8.97 4.53 -7.26
CA ILE A 51 -7.86 5.35 -6.77
C ILE A 51 -8.37 6.30 -5.70
N VAL A 52 -7.66 6.39 -4.58
CA VAL A 52 -7.94 7.41 -3.56
C VAL A 52 -7.04 8.59 -3.84
N THR A 53 -7.63 9.72 -4.20
CA THR A 53 -6.93 10.95 -4.59
C THR A 53 -6.88 11.97 -3.46
N GLY A 54 -5.97 12.92 -3.58
CA GLY A 54 -5.82 14.06 -2.67
C GLY A 54 -4.93 15.13 -3.29
N TYR A 55 -3.63 15.09 -3.03
CA TYR A 55 -2.65 15.98 -3.63
C TYR A 55 -2.67 15.91 -5.16
N LYS A 56 -2.84 17.07 -5.81
CA LYS A 56 -2.87 17.23 -7.28
C LYS A 56 -3.79 16.21 -7.99
N ARG A 57 -4.99 16.01 -7.43
CA ARG A 57 -5.98 15.04 -7.94
C ARG A 57 -6.33 15.26 -9.42
N GLU A 58 -6.25 16.51 -9.88
CA GLU A 58 -6.53 16.88 -11.26
C GLU A 58 -5.64 16.15 -12.28
N LEU A 59 -4.43 15.74 -11.88
CA LEU A 59 -3.51 14.96 -12.72
C LEU A 59 -3.86 13.46 -12.76
N LEU A 60 -4.78 13.02 -11.91
CA LEU A 60 -5.26 11.64 -11.83
C LEU A 60 -6.66 11.47 -12.44
N ALA A 61 -7.24 12.55 -12.95
CA ALA A 61 -8.47 12.49 -13.72
C ALA A 61 -8.28 11.67 -15.02
N ASP A 62 -9.36 11.13 -15.55
CA ASP A 62 -9.39 10.44 -16.84
C ASP A 62 -8.57 9.13 -16.95
N GLN A 63 -8.17 8.55 -15.80
CA GLN A 63 -7.49 7.24 -15.80
C GLN A 63 -8.44 6.04 -15.98
N GLY A 64 -9.74 6.30 -16.16
CA GLY A 64 -10.75 5.24 -16.24
C GLY A 64 -10.93 4.44 -14.96
N LEU A 65 -10.61 5.03 -13.81
CA LEU A 65 -10.70 4.45 -12.48
C LEU A 65 -11.86 5.06 -11.70
N VAL A 66 -12.40 4.32 -10.74
CA VAL A 66 -13.32 4.89 -9.75
C VAL A 66 -12.51 5.78 -8.81
N GLU A 67 -12.90 7.03 -8.67
CA GLU A 67 -12.23 7.96 -7.76
C GLU A 67 -12.93 8.02 -6.40
N PHE A 68 -12.15 7.91 -5.32
CA PHE A 68 -12.50 8.32 -3.97
C PHE A 68 -11.61 9.48 -3.56
N HIS A 69 -12.18 10.62 -3.20
CA HIS A 69 -11.39 11.81 -2.89
C HIS A 69 -11.26 12.06 -1.40
N ASN A 70 -10.02 12.15 -0.91
CA ASN A 70 -9.73 12.63 0.43
C ASN A 70 -9.43 14.14 0.39
N ALA A 71 -10.43 14.97 0.62
CA ALA A 71 -10.27 16.43 0.65
C ALA A 71 -9.36 16.91 1.80
N ARG A 72 -9.17 16.09 2.84
CA ARG A 72 -8.32 16.38 4.01
C ARG A 72 -6.99 15.64 3.97
N TRP A 73 -6.50 15.28 2.80
CA TRP A 73 -5.28 14.49 2.62
C TRP A 73 -4.06 15.07 3.36
N ALA A 74 -3.95 16.40 3.47
CA ALA A 74 -2.82 17.07 4.11
C ALA A 74 -2.82 16.92 5.64
N ASP A 75 -4.01 16.75 6.25
CA ASP A 75 -4.22 16.75 7.70
C ASP A 75 -4.57 15.36 8.25
N THR A 76 -4.58 14.34 7.38
CA THR A 76 -5.01 12.99 7.74
C THR A 76 -3.97 11.95 7.33
N ASN A 77 -4.08 10.77 7.91
CA ASN A 77 -3.21 9.64 7.62
C ASN A 77 -3.77 8.72 6.52
N MET A 78 -3.02 7.66 6.23
CA MET A 78 -3.34 6.71 5.18
C MET A 78 -4.63 5.91 5.46
N VAL A 79 -4.92 5.60 6.72
CA VAL A 79 -6.17 4.90 7.10
C VAL A 79 -7.38 5.80 6.84
N SER A 80 -7.24 7.11 7.05
CA SER A 80 -8.27 8.10 6.71
C SER A 80 -8.50 8.19 5.20
N SER A 81 -7.44 8.11 4.41
CA SER A 81 -7.55 8.05 2.95
C SER A 81 -8.25 6.76 2.51
N LEU A 82 -7.88 5.62 3.08
CA LEU A 82 -8.53 4.34 2.79
C LEU A 82 -10.02 4.37 3.14
N ALA A 83 -10.41 5.04 4.24
CA ALA A 83 -11.80 5.18 4.65
C ALA A 83 -12.67 5.97 3.63
N CYS A 84 -12.11 6.73 2.72
CA CYS A 84 -12.88 7.32 1.63
C CYS A 84 -13.49 6.25 0.70
N ALA A 85 -12.90 5.05 0.64
CA ALA A 85 -13.40 3.90 -0.13
C ALA A 85 -14.23 2.92 0.73
N ASP A 86 -14.77 3.36 1.86
CA ASP A 86 -15.50 2.55 2.84
C ASP A 86 -16.60 1.68 2.21
N SER A 87 -17.37 2.21 1.27
CA SER A 87 -18.44 1.47 0.57
C SER A 87 -17.93 0.22 -0.17
N TRP A 88 -16.70 0.24 -0.68
CA TRP A 88 -16.09 -0.91 -1.33
C TRP A 88 -15.57 -1.92 -0.32
N LEU A 89 -14.94 -1.42 0.74
CA LEU A 89 -14.34 -2.24 1.80
C LEU A 89 -15.37 -2.98 2.63
N GLN A 90 -16.57 -2.40 2.82
CA GLN A 90 -17.69 -3.06 3.48
C GLN A 90 -18.36 -4.12 2.59
N ALA A 91 -18.37 -3.94 1.27
CA ALA A 91 -19.12 -4.78 0.36
C ALA A 91 -18.42 -6.10 0.02
N GLN A 92 -17.09 -6.12 -0.09
CA GLN A 92 -16.35 -7.30 -0.51
C GLN A 92 -14.84 -7.21 -0.22
N PRO A 93 -14.09 -8.33 -0.30
CA PRO A 93 -12.63 -8.29 -0.17
C PRO A 93 -11.99 -7.39 -1.23
N CYS A 94 -11.04 -6.56 -0.77
CA CYS A 94 -10.28 -5.63 -1.60
C CYS A 94 -8.79 -5.86 -1.47
N ILE A 95 -8.06 -5.72 -2.58
CA ILE A 95 -6.62 -5.51 -2.60
C ILE A 95 -6.40 -4.01 -2.39
N VAL A 96 -5.53 -3.65 -1.47
CA VAL A 96 -5.13 -2.26 -1.21
C VAL A 96 -3.65 -2.12 -1.54
N SER A 97 -3.31 -1.11 -2.34
CA SER A 97 -1.95 -0.84 -2.79
C SER A 97 -1.54 0.58 -2.42
N TYR A 98 -0.33 0.73 -1.89
CA TYR A 98 0.34 2.02 -1.85
C TYR A 98 0.68 2.44 -3.29
N SER A 99 0.72 3.74 -3.54
CA SER A 99 0.87 4.26 -4.92
C SER A 99 2.32 4.41 -5.38
N ASP A 100 3.29 4.10 -4.53
CA ASP A 100 4.73 4.26 -4.78
C ASP A 100 5.49 2.94 -4.79
N ILE A 101 4.81 1.84 -4.98
CA ILE A 101 5.36 0.49 -5.03
C ILE A 101 5.23 -0.14 -6.41
N PHE A 102 6.10 -1.10 -6.68
CA PHE A 102 6.11 -1.91 -7.89
C PHE A 102 5.99 -3.39 -7.51
N TYR A 103 5.12 -4.12 -8.20
CA TYR A 103 4.89 -5.55 -7.97
C TYR A 103 4.41 -6.27 -9.23
N SER A 104 4.54 -7.58 -9.24
CA SER A 104 4.06 -8.44 -10.32
C SER A 104 2.62 -8.91 -10.10
N PRO A 105 1.92 -9.40 -11.15
CA PRO A 105 0.63 -10.07 -10.98
C PRO A 105 0.67 -11.24 -10.01
N ALA A 106 1.81 -11.94 -9.89
CA ALA A 106 1.97 -13.08 -8.97
C ALA A 106 1.80 -12.66 -7.49
N ALA A 107 2.28 -11.49 -7.10
CA ALA A 107 2.09 -10.97 -5.74
C ALA A 107 0.61 -10.73 -5.44
N VAL A 108 -0.14 -10.18 -6.38
CA VAL A 108 -1.59 -9.96 -6.27
C VAL A 108 -2.33 -11.30 -6.16
N LEU A 109 -2.01 -12.27 -7.02
CA LEU A 109 -2.61 -13.61 -7.00
C LEU A 109 -2.34 -14.33 -5.67
N SER A 110 -1.14 -14.19 -5.11
CA SER A 110 -0.80 -14.75 -3.79
C SER A 110 -1.70 -14.18 -2.68
N LEU A 111 -1.93 -12.87 -2.67
CA LEU A 111 -2.86 -12.23 -1.72
C LEU A 111 -4.30 -12.68 -1.94
N MET A 112 -4.74 -12.79 -3.20
CA MET A 112 -6.09 -13.25 -3.53
C MET A 112 -6.34 -14.68 -3.04
N ALA A 113 -5.33 -15.54 -3.05
CA ALA A 113 -5.40 -16.91 -2.57
C ALA A 113 -5.42 -17.04 -1.03
N SER A 114 -5.02 -15.99 -0.31
CA SER A 114 -4.99 -16.00 1.15
C SER A 114 -6.39 -16.21 1.75
N LYS A 115 -6.48 -17.01 2.82
CA LYS A 115 -7.72 -17.22 3.59
C LYS A 115 -7.81 -16.32 4.83
N ALA A 116 -6.75 -15.60 5.17
CA ALA A 116 -6.74 -14.68 6.31
C ALA A 116 -7.70 -13.51 6.07
N ALA A 117 -8.32 -12.99 7.11
CA ALA A 117 -9.18 -11.82 7.03
C ALA A 117 -8.37 -10.56 6.61
N LEU A 118 -7.13 -10.45 7.10
CA LEU A 118 -6.13 -9.47 6.69
C LEU A 118 -4.87 -10.21 6.28
N ALA A 119 -4.35 -9.91 5.09
CA ALA A 119 -3.07 -10.43 4.61
C ALA A 119 -2.21 -9.29 4.07
N VAL A 120 -0.91 -9.35 4.33
CA VAL A 120 0.07 -8.37 3.86
C VAL A 120 1.18 -9.05 3.08
N THR A 121 1.80 -8.30 2.15
CA THR A 121 3.03 -8.74 1.51
C THR A 121 4.24 -8.18 2.24
N TYR A 122 5.33 -8.92 2.23
CA TYR A 122 6.61 -8.48 2.77
C TYR A 122 7.75 -8.99 1.89
N ASP A 123 8.88 -8.29 1.93
CA ASP A 123 10.13 -8.70 1.27
C ASP A 123 11.05 -9.38 2.29
N PRO A 124 11.29 -10.69 2.18
CA PRO A 124 12.23 -11.37 3.06
C PRO A 124 13.70 -11.05 2.73
N ASN A 125 13.99 -10.53 1.52
CA ASN A 125 15.35 -10.19 1.06
C ASN A 125 15.68 -8.70 1.27
N TRP A 126 14.94 -8.02 2.13
CA TRP A 126 15.01 -6.59 2.39
C TRP A 126 16.41 -6.06 2.74
N LEU A 127 17.23 -6.85 3.42
CA LEU A 127 18.47 -6.39 4.06
C LEU A 127 19.49 -5.83 3.03
N GLU A 128 19.68 -6.51 1.91
CA GLU A 128 20.59 -6.06 0.85
C GLU A 128 20.13 -4.71 0.29
N LEU A 129 18.87 -4.60 -0.06
CA LEU A 129 18.29 -3.37 -0.61
C LEU A 129 18.37 -2.20 0.38
N TRP A 130 18.08 -2.42 1.66
CA TRP A 130 18.18 -1.36 2.68
C TRP A 130 19.62 -0.95 2.96
N THR A 131 20.56 -1.90 2.90
CA THR A 131 21.99 -1.61 3.05
C THR A 131 22.49 -0.77 1.87
N GLU A 132 22.11 -1.09 0.65
CA GLU A 132 22.47 -0.28 -0.53
C GLU A 132 21.90 1.14 -0.46
N ARG A 133 20.64 1.29 -0.01
CA ARG A 133 19.95 2.58 0.05
C ARG A 133 20.44 3.50 1.16
N PHE A 134 20.79 2.95 2.31
CA PHE A 134 20.99 3.72 3.55
C PHE A 134 22.37 3.54 4.18
N GLY A 135 23.18 2.61 3.69
CA GLY A 135 24.45 2.20 4.32
C GLY A 135 24.22 1.42 5.63
N ASN A 136 23.49 1.99 6.56
CA ASN A 136 22.99 1.30 7.75
C ASN A 136 21.48 1.01 7.58
N PRO A 137 21.06 -0.26 7.45
CA PRO A 137 19.67 -0.61 7.20
C PRO A 137 18.71 -0.21 8.34
N LEU A 138 19.19 -0.09 9.59
CA LEU A 138 18.37 0.29 10.73
C LEU A 138 17.93 1.78 10.72
N LEU A 139 18.45 2.60 9.79
CA LEU A 139 18.05 4.01 9.70
C LEU A 139 16.60 4.21 9.24
N ASP A 140 16.06 3.29 8.43
CA ASP A 140 14.71 3.40 7.85
C ASP A 140 13.89 2.11 8.01
N ALA A 141 14.49 1.01 8.49
CA ALA A 141 13.78 -0.24 8.70
C ALA A 141 12.83 -0.18 9.91
N GLU A 142 11.76 -0.96 9.83
CA GLU A 142 10.81 -1.19 10.91
C GLU A 142 10.89 -2.64 11.39
N THR A 143 10.49 -2.91 12.64
CA THR A 143 10.36 -4.29 13.11
C THR A 143 9.34 -5.04 12.26
N PHE A 144 9.65 -6.30 11.97
CA PHE A 144 8.73 -7.21 11.28
C PHE A 144 9.00 -8.63 11.76
N ARG A 145 8.10 -9.15 12.58
CA ARG A 145 8.24 -10.47 13.18
C ARG A 145 7.05 -11.36 12.83
N LEU A 146 7.35 -12.61 12.55
CA LEU A 146 6.38 -13.64 12.26
C LEU A 146 6.31 -14.67 13.40
N THR A 147 5.14 -15.20 13.64
CA THR A 147 4.96 -16.39 14.48
C THR A 147 5.45 -17.64 13.74
N PRO A 148 5.66 -18.77 14.44
CA PRO A 148 5.96 -20.06 13.79
C PRO A 148 4.88 -20.52 12.79
N ALA A 149 3.65 -20.01 12.91
CA ALA A 149 2.55 -20.26 11.98
C ALA A 149 2.53 -19.31 10.77
N ASN A 150 3.60 -18.51 10.57
CA ASN A 150 3.73 -17.52 9.50
C ASN A 150 2.62 -16.46 9.52
N THR A 151 2.19 -16.07 10.71
CA THR A 151 1.31 -14.90 10.93
C THR A 151 2.11 -13.75 11.48
N LEU A 152 1.67 -12.53 11.22
CA LEU A 152 2.34 -11.31 11.70
C LEU A 152 2.20 -11.19 13.21
N ALA A 153 3.33 -11.13 13.92
CA ALA A 153 3.39 -10.95 15.37
C ALA A 153 3.67 -9.50 15.76
N GLU A 154 4.51 -8.80 14.98
CA GLU A 154 4.90 -7.43 15.24
C GLU A 154 5.27 -6.72 13.95
N ILE A 155 4.93 -5.43 13.84
CA ILE A 155 5.29 -4.54 12.72
C ILE A 155 5.33 -3.07 13.17
N GLY A 156 6.23 -2.29 12.57
CA GLY A 156 6.16 -0.82 12.62
C GLY A 156 6.87 -0.16 13.80
N ASN A 157 7.52 -0.91 14.67
CA ASN A 157 8.34 -0.33 15.73
C ASN A 157 9.77 -0.04 15.23
N LYS A 158 10.50 0.79 15.95
CA LYS A 158 11.91 1.05 15.64
C LYS A 158 12.77 -0.15 16.12
N PRO A 159 13.47 -0.85 15.22
CA PRO A 159 14.29 -2.00 15.57
C PRO A 159 15.58 -1.55 16.26
N THR A 160 16.11 -2.41 17.12
CA THR A 160 17.41 -2.26 17.75
C THR A 160 18.48 -3.13 17.11
N SER A 161 18.07 -4.19 16.44
CA SER A 161 18.93 -5.14 15.73
C SER A 161 18.28 -5.54 14.39
N VAL A 162 19.11 -5.96 13.42
CA VAL A 162 18.62 -6.60 12.18
C VAL A 162 17.91 -7.92 12.47
N ASP A 163 18.19 -8.57 13.58
CA ASP A 163 17.53 -9.81 14.02
C ASP A 163 16.05 -9.58 14.40
N ASP A 164 15.65 -8.34 14.66
CA ASP A 164 14.26 -7.96 14.91
C ASP A 164 13.41 -7.91 13.62
N ILE A 165 14.03 -8.14 12.45
CA ILE A 165 13.43 -7.87 11.15
C ILE A 165 13.49 -9.09 10.26
N GLN A 166 12.40 -9.85 10.21
CA GLN A 166 12.28 -11.03 9.32
C GLN A 166 11.84 -10.67 7.89
N GLY A 167 11.56 -9.39 7.63
CA GLY A 167 11.18 -8.84 6.33
C GLY A 167 10.79 -7.38 6.42
N GLN A 168 10.49 -6.76 5.29
CA GLN A 168 9.94 -5.41 5.26
C GLN A 168 8.58 -5.38 4.56
N TYR A 169 7.62 -4.70 5.17
CA TYR A 169 6.29 -4.52 4.61
C TYR A 169 6.32 -3.80 3.27
N MET A 170 5.64 -4.33 2.29
CA MET A 170 5.70 -3.83 0.92
C MET A 170 4.57 -2.87 0.51
N GLY A 171 3.62 -2.58 1.38
CA GLY A 171 2.52 -1.68 1.04
C GLY A 171 1.45 -2.27 0.11
N LEU A 172 1.40 -3.59 -0.03
CA LEU A 172 0.36 -4.31 -0.75
C LEU A 172 -0.31 -5.30 0.18
N LEU A 173 -1.64 -5.20 0.33
CA LEU A 173 -2.38 -5.98 1.31
C LEU A 173 -3.79 -6.35 0.79
N ARG A 174 -4.40 -7.33 1.46
CA ARG A 174 -5.78 -7.74 1.25
C ARG A 174 -6.57 -7.55 2.52
N LEU A 175 -7.74 -6.93 2.40
CA LEU A 175 -8.73 -6.76 3.45
C LEU A 175 -10.02 -7.49 3.09
N THR A 176 -10.66 -8.10 4.09
CA THR A 176 -12.06 -8.52 4.02
C THR A 176 -12.95 -7.47 4.68
N PRO A 177 -14.27 -7.50 4.45
CA PRO A 177 -15.21 -6.64 5.19
C PRO A 177 -15.06 -6.75 6.72
N ASP A 178 -14.84 -7.95 7.24
CA ASP A 178 -14.67 -8.17 8.68
C ASP A 178 -13.40 -7.49 9.21
N SER A 179 -12.26 -7.65 8.51
CA SER A 179 -11.02 -6.97 8.91
C SER A 179 -11.13 -5.45 8.79
N TRP A 180 -11.87 -4.96 7.81
CA TRP A 180 -12.13 -3.54 7.68
C TRP A 180 -13.00 -3.00 8.83
N ALA A 181 -14.06 -3.72 9.21
CA ALA A 181 -14.90 -3.36 10.34
C ALA A 181 -14.08 -3.26 11.65
N GLU A 182 -13.14 -4.18 11.85
CA GLU A 182 -12.25 -4.15 13.02
C GLU A 182 -11.29 -2.94 12.98
N ILE A 183 -10.73 -2.60 11.81
CA ILE A 183 -9.91 -1.39 11.64
C ILE A 183 -10.70 -0.12 11.99
N VAL A 184 -11.95 -0.03 11.52
CA VAL A 184 -12.85 1.11 11.81
C VAL A 184 -13.14 1.19 13.31
N ARG A 185 -13.43 0.05 13.96
CA ARG A 185 -13.66 -0.02 15.41
C ARG A 185 -12.45 0.46 16.21
N LEU A 186 -11.26 -0.01 15.88
CA LEU A 186 -10.02 0.39 16.55
C LEU A 186 -9.74 1.88 16.37
N ARG A 187 -9.93 2.39 15.15
CA ARG A 187 -9.73 3.81 14.86
C ARG A 187 -10.67 4.72 15.64
N SER A 188 -11.90 4.28 15.89
CA SER A 188 -12.91 5.05 16.64
C SER A 188 -12.63 5.08 18.16
N ALA A 189 -11.72 4.22 18.64
CA ALA A 189 -11.32 4.14 20.04
C ALA A 189 -10.04 4.94 20.38
N LEU A 190 -9.38 5.51 19.34
CA LEU A 190 -8.19 6.38 19.46
C LEU A 190 -8.57 7.85 19.44
#